data_a2d9101fa49fc4e2d7e40c686d94ff7a
#
_entry.id   a2d9101fa49fc4e2d7e40c686d94ff7a
#
_cell.length_a   1.000
_cell.length_b   1.000
_cell.length_c   1.000
_cell.angle_alpha   90.00
_cell.angle_beta   90.00
_cell.angle_gamma   90.00
#
_symmetry.space_group_name_H-M   'P 1'
#
loop_
_entity.id
_entity.type
_entity.pdbx_description
1 polymer ?
#
loop_
_entity_poly.entity_id
_entity_poly.type
_entity_poly.pdbx_seq_one_letter_code
_entity_poly.pdbx_strand_id
1 'polypeptide(L)'
;MRVCAPSYIEPMLILHTSDWHLGRTFHGVDILDVQARAMGEIVDWVRRYGVDVVLVAGDVYDRAQPRTEVVELLNTTLAQIREAGAYVVLTSGNHD
;
A
#
# COMPACT_ATOMS: atom_id res chain seq x y z
N MET A 1 2.92 -9.21 1.69
CA MET A 1 2.94 -7.80 2.09
C MET A 1 3.61 -7.64 3.44
N ARG A 2 4.46 -6.68 3.57
CA ARG A 2 5.09 -6.32 4.83
C ARG A 2 4.70 -4.92 5.24
N VAL A 3 4.43 -4.75 6.52
CA VAL A 3 4.24 -3.43 7.11
C VAL A 3 5.17 -3.33 8.30
N CYS A 4 6.09 -2.37 8.25
CA CYS A 4 7.03 -2.11 9.33
C CYS A 4 6.45 -1.07 10.29
N ALA A 5 6.93 -1.06 11.53
CA ALA A 5 6.54 -0.03 12.47
C ALA A 5 6.94 1.35 11.93
N PRO A 6 6.15 2.40 12.23
CA PRO A 6 6.51 3.75 11.81
C PRO A 6 7.85 4.17 12.41
N SER A 7 8.63 4.92 11.62
CA SER A 7 9.91 5.46 12.05
C SER A 7 9.81 6.97 12.20
N TYR A 8 10.44 7.49 13.24
CA TYR A 8 10.53 8.94 13.44
C TYR A 8 11.79 9.48 12.82
N ILE A 9 11.63 10.44 11.90
CA ILE A 9 12.69 11.30 11.42
C ILE A 9 12.18 12.70 11.69
N GLU A 10 12.78 13.38 12.64
CA GLU A 10 12.31 14.68 13.09
C GLU A 10 12.26 15.72 11.96
N PRO A 11 11.14 16.42 11.74
CA PRO A 11 9.83 16.28 12.42
C PRO A 11 8.83 15.36 11.69
N MET A 12 9.29 14.35 10.98
CA MET A 12 8.51 13.56 10.04
C MET A 12 8.29 12.13 10.53
N LEU A 13 7.06 11.62 10.42
CA LEU A 13 6.73 10.23 10.70
C LEU A 13 6.52 9.49 9.39
N ILE A 14 7.27 8.43 9.18
CA ILE A 14 7.24 7.62 7.96
C ILE A 14 6.72 6.23 8.27
N LEU A 15 5.72 5.78 7.50
CA LEU A 15 5.26 4.40 7.51
C LEU A 15 5.87 3.68 6.32
N HIS A 16 6.66 2.66 6.59
CA HIS A 16 7.31 1.85 5.56
C HIS A 16 6.57 0.54 5.37
N THR A 17 6.22 0.24 4.15
CA THR A 17 5.58 -1.02 3.77
C THR A 17 6.20 -1.53 2.48
N SER A 18 6.06 -2.82 2.19
CA SER A 18 6.69 -3.40 1.01
C SER A 18 5.93 -4.60 0.47
N ASP A 19 6.18 -4.89 -0.80
CA ASP A 19 5.76 -6.13 -1.48
C ASP A 19 4.25 -6.36 -1.38
N TRP A 20 3.47 -5.39 -1.81
CA TRP A 20 2.01 -5.48 -1.76
C TRP A 20 1.47 -6.60 -2.65
N HIS A 21 2.05 -6.81 -3.83
CA HIS A 21 1.65 -7.85 -4.78
C HIS A 21 0.13 -7.89 -5.01
N LEU A 22 -0.46 -6.73 -5.26
CA LEU A 22 -1.90 -6.62 -5.48
C LEU A 22 -2.34 -7.46 -6.68
N GLY A 23 -3.41 -8.21 -6.50
CA GLY A 23 -3.95 -9.11 -7.53
C GLY A 23 -3.41 -10.53 -7.45
N ARG A 24 -2.58 -10.84 -6.44
CA ARG A 24 -2.09 -12.20 -6.25
C ARG A 24 -3.24 -13.16 -5.97
N THR A 25 -3.12 -14.39 -6.48
CA THR A 25 -4.03 -15.48 -6.12
C THR A 25 -3.31 -16.47 -5.21
N PHE A 26 -4.09 -17.21 -4.45
CA PHE A 26 -3.57 -18.26 -3.57
C PHE A 26 -4.34 -19.55 -3.88
N HIS A 27 -3.62 -20.58 -4.35
CA HIS A 27 -4.23 -21.83 -4.80
C HIS A 27 -5.35 -21.61 -5.82
N GLY A 28 -5.15 -20.65 -6.73
CA GLY A 28 -6.16 -20.29 -7.72
C GLY A 28 -7.31 -19.45 -7.21
N VAL A 29 -7.32 -19.12 -5.91
CA VAL A 29 -8.35 -18.28 -5.30
C VAL A 29 -7.88 -16.84 -5.27
N ASP A 30 -8.76 -15.93 -5.72
CA ASP A 30 -8.50 -14.49 -5.68
C ASP A 30 -8.61 -14.00 -4.24
N ILE A 31 -7.54 -13.37 -3.76
CA ILE A 31 -7.49 -12.84 -2.39
C ILE A 31 -7.63 -11.32 -2.36
N LEU A 32 -8.24 -10.73 -3.39
CA LEU A 32 -8.38 -9.29 -3.50
C LEU A 32 -9.11 -8.69 -2.29
N ASP A 33 -10.14 -9.37 -1.77
CA ASP A 33 -10.88 -8.88 -0.60
C ASP A 33 -9.98 -8.80 0.64
N VAL A 34 -9.09 -9.78 0.80
CA VAL A 34 -8.13 -9.77 1.91
C VAL A 34 -7.16 -8.60 1.74
N GLN A 35 -6.70 -8.39 0.51
CA GLN A 35 -5.79 -7.30 0.20
C GLN A 35 -6.46 -5.94 0.38
N ALA A 36 -7.73 -5.82 0.02
CA ALA A 36 -8.49 -4.58 0.25
C ALA A 36 -8.57 -4.23 1.73
N ARG A 37 -8.78 -5.22 2.59
CA ARG A 37 -8.77 -5.00 4.05
C ARG A 37 -7.41 -4.54 4.54
N ALA A 38 -6.34 -5.15 4.03
CA ALA A 38 -4.98 -4.76 4.41
C ALA A 38 -4.70 -3.32 4.01
N MET A 39 -5.15 -2.91 2.82
CA MET A 39 -5.01 -1.53 2.37
C MET A 39 -5.77 -0.57 3.29
N GLY A 40 -6.99 -0.95 3.69
CA GLY A 40 -7.79 -0.16 4.63
C GLY A 40 -7.11 0.00 5.98
N GLU A 41 -6.43 -1.03 6.47
CA GLU A 41 -5.67 -0.95 7.72
C GLU A 41 -4.50 0.04 7.61
N ILE A 42 -3.83 0.06 6.47
CA ILE A 42 -2.75 1.04 6.23
C ILE A 42 -3.31 2.46 6.28
N VAL A 43 -4.44 2.71 5.64
CA VAL A 43 -5.09 4.03 5.68
C VAL A 43 -5.47 4.41 7.11
N ASP A 44 -6.00 3.47 7.88
CA ASP A 44 -6.37 3.71 9.27
C ASP A 44 -5.14 4.07 10.13
N TRP A 45 -4.00 3.40 9.90
CA TRP A 45 -2.76 3.72 10.58
C TRP A 45 -2.30 5.13 10.25
N VAL A 46 -2.39 5.53 8.98
CA VAL A 46 -2.02 6.88 8.56
C VAL A 46 -2.84 7.92 9.32
N ARG A 47 -4.15 7.71 9.42
CA ARG A 47 -5.04 8.63 10.14
C ARG A 47 -4.76 8.64 11.63
N ARG A 48 -4.57 7.44 12.21
CA ARG A 48 -4.41 7.28 13.66
C ARG A 48 -3.11 7.90 14.16
N TYR A 49 -2.03 7.73 13.43
CA TYR A 49 -0.70 8.15 13.89
C TYR A 49 -0.21 9.45 13.27
N GLY A 50 -0.99 10.06 12.39
CA GLY A 50 -0.57 11.28 11.71
C GLY A 50 0.65 11.09 10.84
N VAL A 51 0.69 10.00 10.09
CA VAL A 51 1.82 9.67 9.22
C VAL A 51 1.97 10.73 8.14
N ASP A 52 3.21 11.20 7.94
CA ASP A 52 3.51 12.21 6.92
C ASP A 52 3.82 11.61 5.56
N VAL A 53 4.49 10.46 5.54
CA VAL A 53 4.90 9.78 4.31
C VAL A 53 4.65 8.28 4.44
N VAL A 54 4.04 7.70 3.42
CA VAL A 54 3.96 6.25 3.26
C VAL A 54 4.94 5.85 2.17
N LEU A 55 5.94 5.07 2.54
CA LEU A 55 6.94 4.55 1.62
C LEU A 55 6.61 3.12 1.27
N VAL A 56 6.30 2.86 -0.01
CA VAL A 56 5.99 1.52 -0.51
C VAL A 56 7.17 1.04 -1.33
N ALA A 57 7.86 0.03 -0.84
CA ALA A 57 9.03 -0.54 -1.50
C ALA A 57 8.69 -1.88 -2.15
N GLY A 58 9.23 -2.13 -3.33
CA GLY A 58 9.07 -3.40 -4.02
C GLY A 58 7.81 -3.49 -4.87
N ASP A 59 7.39 -4.70 -5.18
CA ASP A 59 6.31 -4.95 -6.12
C ASP A 59 4.95 -4.51 -5.57
N VAL A 60 4.32 -3.55 -6.23
CA VAL A 60 2.97 -3.08 -5.91
C VAL A 60 1.93 -4.01 -6.52
N TYR A 61 2.11 -4.36 -7.78
CA TYR A 61 1.25 -5.32 -8.47
C TYR A 61 1.93 -6.67 -8.57
N ASP A 62 1.13 -7.73 -8.52
CA ASP A 62 1.64 -9.09 -8.73
C ASP A 62 1.93 -9.37 -10.20
N ARG A 63 1.32 -8.62 -11.11
CA ARG A 63 1.47 -8.78 -12.57
C ARG A 63 1.83 -7.46 -13.21
N ALA A 64 2.54 -7.53 -14.34
CA ALA A 64 2.86 -6.35 -15.15
C ALA A 64 1.60 -5.68 -15.71
N GLN A 65 0.54 -6.46 -15.99
CA GLN A 65 -0.74 -5.95 -16.48
C GLN A 65 -1.84 -6.35 -15.51
N PRO A 66 -2.07 -5.56 -14.46
CA PRO A 66 -3.08 -5.87 -13.46
C PRO A 66 -4.50 -5.69 -14.01
N ARG A 67 -5.45 -6.42 -13.42
CA ARG A 67 -6.86 -6.27 -13.74
C ARG A 67 -7.37 -4.90 -13.27
N THR A 68 -8.48 -4.48 -13.86
CA THR A 68 -9.09 -3.18 -13.55
C THR A 68 -9.41 -3.03 -12.06
N GLU A 69 -9.96 -4.07 -11.43
CA GLU A 69 -10.32 -4.02 -10.01
C GLU A 69 -9.09 -3.80 -9.12
N VAL A 70 -7.95 -4.35 -9.53
CA VAL A 70 -6.68 -4.19 -8.80
C VAL A 70 -6.19 -2.76 -8.91
N VAL A 71 -6.26 -2.20 -10.12
CA VAL A 71 -5.86 -0.80 -10.34
C VAL A 71 -6.77 0.14 -9.55
N GLU A 72 -8.07 -0.13 -9.53
CA GLU A 72 -9.02 0.67 -8.75
C GLU A 72 -8.72 0.61 -7.27
N LEU A 73 -8.39 -0.58 -6.74
CA LEU A 73 -8.02 -0.73 -5.34
C LEU A 73 -6.80 0.13 -5.00
N LEU A 74 -5.77 0.09 -5.83
CA LEU A 74 -4.57 0.91 -5.61
C LEU A 74 -4.93 2.39 -5.63
N ASN A 75 -5.64 2.83 -6.66
CA ASN A 75 -5.99 4.23 -6.81
C ASN A 75 -6.82 4.74 -5.63
N THR A 76 -7.81 3.96 -5.18
CA THR A 76 -8.62 4.30 -4.02
C THR A 76 -7.77 4.41 -2.76
N THR A 77 -6.87 3.45 -2.55
CA THR A 77 -5.99 3.42 -1.39
C THR A 77 -5.08 4.65 -1.37
N LEU A 78 -4.46 4.97 -2.50
CA LEU A 78 -3.57 6.12 -2.59
C LEU A 78 -4.33 7.44 -2.34
N ALA A 79 -5.54 7.56 -2.89
CA ALA A 79 -6.36 8.73 -2.67
C ALA A 79 -6.72 8.90 -1.19
N GLN A 80 -7.07 7.81 -0.52
CA GLN A 80 -7.41 7.84 0.91
C GLN A 80 -6.20 8.21 1.77
N ILE A 81 -5.02 7.72 1.42
CA ILE A 81 -3.79 8.09 2.13
C ILE A 81 -3.52 9.57 1.96
N ARG A 82 -3.68 10.10 0.75
CA ARG A 82 -3.50 11.54 0.48
C ARG A 82 -4.52 12.39 1.24
N GLU A 83 -5.77 11.96 1.26
CA GLU A 83 -6.81 12.67 2.02
C GLU A 83 -6.53 12.68 3.52
N ALA A 84 -5.88 11.64 4.02
CA ALA A 84 -5.46 11.57 5.42
C ALA A 84 -4.26 12.48 5.73
N GLY A 85 -3.69 13.12 4.72
CA GLY A 85 -2.61 14.10 4.89
C GLY A 85 -1.22 13.57 4.63
N ALA A 86 -1.07 12.34 4.18
CA ALA A 86 0.24 11.75 3.91
C ALA A 86 0.60 11.79 2.44
N TYR A 87 1.89 11.90 2.15
CA TYR A 87 2.44 11.68 0.81
C TYR A 87 2.75 10.20 0.64
N VAL A 88 2.73 9.74 -0.62
CA VAL A 88 3.08 8.36 -0.95
C VAL A 88 4.30 8.35 -1.86
N VAL A 89 5.29 7.56 -1.51
CA VAL A 89 6.48 7.33 -2.33
C VAL A 89 6.51 5.85 -2.70
N LEU A 90 6.49 5.56 -4.00
CA LEU A 90 6.54 4.21 -4.52
C LEU A 90 7.92 3.96 -5.11
N THR A 91 8.50 2.81 -4.80
CA THR A 91 9.73 2.37 -5.44
C THR A 91 9.45 1.19 -6.35
N SER A 92 10.16 1.11 -7.47
CA SER A 92 9.95 0.06 -8.45
C SER A 92 10.40 -1.31 -7.95
N GLY A 93 9.59 -2.32 -8.28
CA GLY A 93 9.98 -3.71 -8.13
C GLY A 93 10.18 -4.36 -9.50
N ASN A 94 10.31 -5.68 -9.50
CA ASN A 94 10.57 -6.42 -10.74
C ASN A 94 9.37 -6.46 -11.69
N HIS A 95 8.17 -6.23 -11.18
CA HIS A 95 6.92 -6.32 -11.95
C HIS A 95 6.22 -4.98 -12.14
N ASP A 96 6.82 -3.94 -11.70
CA ASP A 96 6.25 -2.57 -11.79
C ASP A 96 6.57 -1.86 -13.08
#